data_c8cbd9035117589f02719785519fe52b
#
_entry.id   c8cbd9035117589f02719785519fe52b
#
_cell.length_a   1.000
_cell.length_b   1.000
_cell.length_c   1.000
_cell.angle_alpha   90.00
_cell.angle_beta   90.00
_cell.angle_gamma   90.00
#
_symmetry.space_group_name_H-M   'P 1'
#
loop_
_entity.id
_entity.type
_entity.pdbx_description
1 polymer ?
#
loop_
_entity_poly.entity_id
_entity_poly.type
_entity_poly.pdbx_seq_one_letter_code
_entity_poly.pdbx_strand_id
1 'polypeptide(L)'
;IVSLPLCNLYLQDRRPQQTPHWRGVTALHELRQAGVPLALASDNCRDPFYAFGDHDGLEVLRESTRIAHLDHPFGDWVTTVTSTPGAWLGLASETTLQVGAPANFILFQGRTWNEVLSRPESDRRVFRHGQEIHAKPPSYETL
;
A
#
# COMPACT_ATOMS: atom_id res chain seq x y z
N ILE A 1 -14.69 2.36 -2.02
CA ILE A 1 -14.39 1.11 -1.27
C ILE A 1 -12.94 1.12 -0.86
N VAL A 2 -12.66 0.80 0.41
CA VAL A 2 -11.29 0.52 0.90
C VAL A 2 -11.16 -0.99 1.06
N SER A 3 -10.16 -1.58 0.42
CA SER A 3 -9.83 -3.01 0.57
C SER A 3 -8.60 -3.17 1.46
N LEU A 4 -8.59 -4.21 2.27
CA LEU A 4 -7.60 -4.50 3.32
C LEU A 4 -7.00 -5.90 3.12
N PRO A 5 -6.32 -6.17 1.99
CA PRO A 5 -5.99 -7.54 1.60
C PRO A 5 -5.08 -8.26 2.58
N LEU A 6 -4.13 -7.56 3.20
CA LEU A 6 -3.14 -8.15 4.10
C LEU A 6 -3.80 -8.73 5.35
N CYS A 7 -4.47 -7.87 6.12
CA CYS A 7 -5.10 -8.25 7.37
C CYS A 7 -6.25 -9.24 7.14
N ASN A 8 -7.14 -8.95 6.18
CA ASN A 8 -8.29 -9.80 5.91
C ASN A 8 -7.88 -11.21 5.47
N LEU A 9 -6.90 -11.31 4.56
CA LEU A 9 -6.41 -12.62 4.12
C LEU A 9 -5.74 -13.40 5.25
N TYR A 10 -5.01 -12.71 6.13
CA TYR A 10 -4.35 -13.31 7.28
C TYR A 10 -5.33 -13.88 8.30
N LEU A 11 -6.44 -13.19 8.56
CA LEU A 11 -7.43 -13.58 9.57
C LEU A 11 -8.39 -14.67 9.07
N GLN A 12 -8.60 -14.78 7.76
CA GLN A 12 -9.57 -15.74 7.21
C GLN A 12 -9.11 -17.18 7.40
N ASP A 13 -10.03 -18.02 7.85
CA ASP A 13 -9.85 -19.46 8.08
C ASP A 13 -8.61 -19.80 8.95
N ARG A 14 -8.27 -18.88 9.87
CA ARG A 14 -7.11 -19.04 10.74
C ARG A 14 -7.44 -19.97 11.91
N ARG A 15 -6.80 -21.13 11.93
CA ARG A 15 -6.94 -22.14 13.00
C ARG A 15 -5.56 -22.63 13.45
N PRO A 16 -5.37 -22.92 14.74
CA PRO A 16 -4.11 -23.46 15.22
C PRO A 16 -3.69 -24.73 14.48
N GLN A 17 -2.45 -24.78 14.03
CA GLN A 17 -1.82 -25.94 13.37
C GLN A 17 -2.55 -26.45 12.09
N GLN A 18 -3.32 -25.60 11.44
CA GLN A 18 -3.99 -25.93 10.18
C GLN A 18 -3.62 -24.90 9.11
N THR A 19 -3.37 -25.39 7.90
CA THR A 19 -3.23 -24.53 6.73
C THR A 19 -4.60 -24.00 6.32
N PRO A 20 -4.80 -22.67 6.20
CA PRO A 20 -6.08 -22.13 5.79
C PRO A 20 -6.36 -22.49 4.31
N HIS A 21 -7.59 -22.89 4.04
CA HIS A 21 -8.06 -23.27 2.70
C HIS A 21 -9.05 -22.26 2.12
N TRP A 22 -9.84 -21.61 2.97
CA TRP A 22 -10.91 -20.70 2.57
C TRP A 22 -10.48 -19.25 2.79
N ARG A 23 -9.90 -18.67 1.75
CA ARG A 23 -9.43 -17.28 1.75
C ARG A 23 -9.93 -16.57 0.51
N GLY A 24 -10.33 -15.32 0.68
CA GLY A 24 -10.76 -14.47 -0.43
C GLY A 24 -10.38 -13.03 -0.18
N VAL A 25 -10.30 -12.29 -1.25
CA VAL A 25 -10.04 -10.85 -1.23
C VAL A 25 -11.15 -10.13 -1.98
N THR A 26 -11.25 -8.83 -1.76
CA THR A 26 -12.16 -7.96 -2.49
C THR A 26 -11.96 -8.14 -4.00
N ALA A 27 -13.05 -8.21 -4.76
CA ALA A 27 -13.05 -8.32 -6.22
C ALA A 27 -12.60 -6.99 -6.86
N LEU A 28 -11.31 -6.65 -6.72
CA LEU A 28 -10.75 -5.34 -7.07
C LEU A 28 -10.86 -5.03 -8.56
N HIS A 29 -10.56 -6.01 -9.43
CA HIS A 29 -10.63 -5.82 -10.87
C HIS A 29 -12.06 -5.57 -11.36
N GLU A 30 -13.01 -6.34 -10.85
CA GLU A 30 -14.42 -6.24 -11.22
C GLU A 30 -15.02 -4.91 -10.73
N LEU A 31 -14.71 -4.52 -9.51
CA LEU A 31 -15.15 -3.23 -8.95
C LEU A 31 -14.57 -2.06 -9.74
N ARG A 32 -13.31 -2.13 -10.11
CA ARG A 32 -12.66 -1.11 -10.94
C ARG A 32 -13.29 -1.03 -12.33
N GLN A 33 -13.56 -2.17 -12.97
CA GLN A 33 -14.26 -2.22 -14.27
C GLN A 33 -15.66 -1.64 -14.17
N ALA A 34 -16.32 -1.79 -13.03
CA ALA A 34 -17.62 -1.16 -12.76
C ALA A 34 -17.52 0.35 -12.40
N GLY A 35 -16.34 0.95 -12.48
CA GLY A 35 -16.11 2.37 -12.17
C GLY A 35 -16.16 2.73 -10.71
N VAL A 36 -16.06 1.76 -9.79
CA VAL A 36 -16.06 2.01 -8.35
C VAL A 36 -14.70 2.52 -7.90
N PRO A 37 -14.60 3.71 -7.26
CA PRO A 37 -13.34 4.20 -6.72
C PRO A 37 -12.82 3.28 -5.62
N LEU A 38 -11.52 2.93 -5.70
CA LEU A 38 -10.87 1.97 -4.83
C LEU A 38 -9.66 2.58 -4.12
N ALA A 39 -9.52 2.25 -2.83
CA ALA A 39 -8.27 2.43 -2.09
C ALA A 39 -7.85 1.11 -1.45
N LEU A 40 -6.55 0.99 -1.21
CA LEU A 40 -5.93 -0.10 -0.46
C LEU A 40 -5.37 0.48 0.84
N ALA A 41 -5.50 -0.26 1.94
CA ALA A 41 -4.94 0.14 3.22
C ALA A 41 -4.41 -1.07 3.99
N SER A 42 -3.55 -0.79 4.99
CA SER A 42 -2.92 -1.81 5.83
C SER A 42 -3.92 -2.48 6.79
N ASP A 43 -4.91 -1.71 7.29
CA ASP A 43 -5.73 -2.10 8.43
C ASP A 43 -4.88 -2.22 9.71
N ASN A 44 -5.09 -3.24 10.52
CA ASN A 44 -4.31 -3.53 11.71
C ASN A 44 -2.80 -3.69 11.40
N CYS A 45 -1.98 -3.30 12.34
CA CYS A 45 -0.53 -3.33 12.19
C CYS A 45 0.12 -3.48 13.57
N ARG A 46 0.93 -4.54 13.74
CA ARG A 46 1.64 -4.86 14.98
C ARG A 46 0.75 -4.88 16.22
N ASP A 47 -0.40 -5.50 16.10
CA ASP A 47 -1.39 -5.62 17.16
C ASP A 47 -1.88 -7.08 17.31
N PRO A 48 -2.77 -7.40 18.26
CA PRO A 48 -3.25 -8.77 18.49
C PRO A 48 -3.98 -9.40 17.29
N PHE A 49 -4.52 -8.62 16.37
CA PHE A 49 -5.24 -9.12 15.19
C PHE A 49 -4.29 -9.38 14.02
N TYR A 50 -3.32 -8.50 13.81
CA TYR A 50 -2.33 -8.61 12.74
C TYR A 50 -0.96 -8.15 13.22
N ALA A 51 -0.06 -9.10 13.46
CA ALA A 51 1.23 -8.87 14.11
C ALA A 51 2.30 -8.25 13.18
N PHE A 52 1.99 -8.01 11.92
CA PHE A 52 2.93 -7.61 10.88
C PHE A 52 2.62 -6.21 10.35
N GLY A 53 3.45 -5.77 9.39
CA GLY A 53 3.25 -4.50 8.69
C GLY A 53 3.79 -3.29 9.43
N ASP A 54 3.79 -2.15 8.75
CA ASP A 54 4.40 -0.92 9.23
C ASP A 54 3.62 0.35 8.82
N HIS A 55 2.34 0.21 8.47
CA HIS A 55 1.50 1.26 7.86
C HIS A 55 2.14 1.90 6.60
N ASP A 56 2.99 1.14 5.93
CA ASP A 56 3.67 1.57 4.71
C ASP A 56 2.78 1.35 3.48
N GLY A 57 2.38 2.43 2.81
CA GLY A 57 1.55 2.34 1.61
C GLY A 57 2.20 1.57 0.45
N LEU A 58 3.54 1.54 0.38
CA LEU A 58 4.24 0.75 -0.64
C LEU A 58 4.24 -0.74 -0.32
N GLU A 59 4.37 -1.12 0.96
CA GLU A 59 4.17 -2.50 1.41
C GLU A 59 2.76 -2.97 1.07
N VAL A 60 1.75 -2.16 1.40
CA VAL A 60 0.35 -2.45 1.07
C VAL A 60 0.17 -2.68 -0.42
N LEU A 61 0.71 -1.81 -1.26
CA LEU A 61 0.62 -1.94 -2.72
C LEU A 61 1.31 -3.21 -3.22
N ARG A 62 2.52 -3.51 -2.73
CA ARG A 62 3.28 -4.72 -3.10
C ARG A 62 2.51 -5.99 -2.77
N GLU A 63 2.07 -6.12 -1.53
CA GLU A 63 1.37 -7.32 -1.09
C GLU A 63 0.00 -7.44 -1.76
N SER A 64 -0.74 -6.35 -1.89
CA SER A 64 -2.00 -6.35 -2.64
C SER A 64 -1.80 -6.74 -4.11
N THR A 65 -0.72 -6.30 -4.73
CA THR A 65 -0.35 -6.70 -6.10
C THR A 65 -0.17 -8.21 -6.20
N ARG A 66 0.56 -8.80 -5.26
CA ARG A 66 0.80 -10.25 -5.22
C ARG A 66 -0.47 -11.06 -4.91
N ILE A 67 -1.30 -10.54 -4.01
CA ILE A 67 -2.53 -11.22 -3.55
C ILE A 67 -3.63 -11.15 -4.62
N ALA A 68 -3.83 -10.00 -5.23
CA ALA A 68 -4.94 -9.74 -6.15
C ALA A 68 -4.51 -9.62 -7.62
N HIS A 69 -3.25 -9.97 -7.95
CA HIS A 69 -2.68 -9.96 -9.30
C HIS A 69 -2.82 -8.61 -10.02
N LEU A 70 -2.46 -7.50 -9.32
CA LEU A 70 -2.62 -6.16 -9.86
C LEU A 70 -1.53 -5.76 -10.87
N ASP A 71 -0.63 -6.67 -11.21
CA ASP A 71 0.50 -6.50 -12.12
C ASP A 71 0.22 -6.93 -13.58
N HIS A 72 -1.02 -7.30 -13.89
CA HIS A 72 -1.32 -7.90 -15.18
C HIS A 72 -2.50 -7.25 -15.94
N PRO A 73 -2.31 -6.03 -16.47
CA PRO A 73 -1.19 -5.09 -16.34
C PRO A 73 -1.21 -4.32 -15.02
N PHE A 74 -0.04 -3.80 -14.59
CA PHE A 74 0.02 -2.98 -13.37
C PHE A 74 -0.81 -1.68 -13.52
N GLY A 75 -0.71 -1.03 -14.68
CA GLY A 75 -1.51 0.17 -14.98
C GLY A 75 -1.32 1.28 -13.93
N ASP A 76 -2.44 1.83 -13.46
CA ASP A 76 -2.50 2.93 -12.51
C ASP A 76 -2.93 2.48 -11.09
N TRP A 77 -2.72 1.20 -10.72
CA TRP A 77 -3.03 0.69 -9.37
C TRP A 77 -2.35 1.45 -8.23
N VAL A 78 -1.26 2.15 -8.51
CA VAL A 78 -0.62 3.05 -7.53
C VAL A 78 -1.58 4.13 -7.02
N THR A 79 -2.58 4.53 -7.80
CA THR A 79 -3.58 5.52 -7.39
C THR A 79 -4.39 5.08 -6.18
N THR A 80 -4.51 3.77 -5.96
CA THR A 80 -5.26 3.21 -4.82
C THR A 80 -4.61 3.47 -3.47
N VAL A 81 -3.32 3.77 -3.43
CA VAL A 81 -2.56 4.14 -2.21
C VAL A 81 -2.09 5.60 -2.22
N THR A 82 -2.43 6.37 -3.26
CA THR A 82 -1.99 7.77 -3.42
C THR A 82 -3.16 8.70 -3.68
N SER A 83 -3.49 8.97 -4.94
CA SER A 83 -4.46 10.01 -5.31
C SER A 83 -5.89 9.69 -4.90
N THR A 84 -6.33 8.44 -4.95
CA THR A 84 -7.69 8.10 -4.53
C THR A 84 -7.93 8.35 -3.05
N PRO A 85 -7.14 7.78 -2.09
CA PRO A 85 -7.30 8.12 -0.70
C PRO A 85 -7.01 9.60 -0.41
N GLY A 86 -6.05 10.21 -1.10
CA GLY A 86 -5.77 11.63 -0.96
C GLY A 86 -6.97 12.51 -1.29
N ALA A 87 -7.69 12.20 -2.36
CA ALA A 87 -8.91 12.91 -2.73
C ALA A 87 -10.01 12.76 -1.66
N TRP A 88 -10.19 11.56 -1.11
CA TRP A 88 -11.18 11.32 -0.05
C TRP A 88 -10.87 12.03 1.27
N LEU A 89 -9.58 12.23 1.54
CA LEU A 89 -9.11 12.94 2.74
C LEU A 89 -8.98 14.47 2.54
N GLY A 90 -9.35 14.98 1.37
CA GLY A 90 -9.21 16.40 1.06
C GLY A 90 -7.77 16.85 0.76
N LEU A 91 -6.87 15.91 0.48
CA LEU A 91 -5.44 16.14 0.24
C LEU A 91 -5.06 16.02 -1.26
N ALA A 92 -6.02 16.23 -2.17
CA ALA A 92 -5.80 16.02 -3.60
C ALA A 92 -4.62 16.83 -4.17
N SER A 93 -4.38 18.04 -3.70
CA SER A 93 -3.26 18.88 -4.11
C SER A 93 -1.89 18.38 -3.63
N GLU A 94 -1.86 17.51 -2.64
CA GLU A 94 -0.63 16.96 -2.06
C GLU A 94 -0.22 15.61 -2.66
N THR A 95 -1.10 15.00 -3.44
CA THR A 95 -0.90 13.65 -4.01
C THR A 95 -0.49 13.66 -5.48
N THR A 96 -0.30 14.83 -6.07
CA THR A 96 0.12 14.99 -7.46
C THR A 96 1.38 15.83 -7.56
N LEU A 97 2.34 15.38 -8.36
CA LEU A 97 3.54 16.15 -8.64
C LEU A 97 3.26 17.13 -9.78
N GLN A 98 3.01 18.39 -9.45
CA GLN A 98 2.74 19.46 -10.40
C GLN A 98 3.32 20.80 -9.94
N VAL A 99 3.48 21.75 -10.86
CA VAL A 99 3.97 23.09 -10.53
C VAL A 99 3.01 23.78 -9.57
N GLY A 100 3.53 24.25 -8.43
CA GLY A 100 2.76 24.90 -7.37
C GLY A 100 2.21 23.95 -6.31
N ALA A 101 2.31 22.64 -6.48
CA ALA A 101 1.96 21.67 -5.44
C ALA A 101 3.10 21.51 -4.41
N PRO A 102 2.80 21.09 -3.18
CA PRO A 102 3.83 20.70 -2.21
C PRO A 102 4.72 19.59 -2.78
N ALA A 103 6.03 19.71 -2.59
CA ALA A 103 7.00 18.73 -3.06
C ALA A 103 7.04 17.50 -2.13
N ASN A 104 5.95 16.71 -2.15
CA ASN A 104 5.78 15.47 -1.42
C ASN A 104 5.87 14.30 -2.39
N PHE A 105 6.98 13.55 -2.36
CA PHE A 105 7.20 12.42 -3.27
C PHE A 105 8.23 11.44 -2.73
N ILE A 106 8.25 10.25 -3.33
CA ILE A 106 9.26 9.23 -3.07
C ILE A 106 10.04 8.98 -4.37
N LEU A 107 11.35 8.96 -4.28
CA LEU A 107 12.24 8.57 -5.37
C LEU A 107 12.75 7.15 -5.16
N PHE A 108 12.78 6.39 -6.25
CA PHE A 108 13.32 5.04 -6.31
C PHE A 108 14.41 4.96 -7.39
N GLN A 109 15.36 4.05 -7.23
CA GLN A 109 16.31 3.69 -8.30
C GLN A 109 15.67 2.75 -9.35
N GLY A 110 14.63 2.03 -8.95
CA GLY A 110 13.85 1.18 -9.85
C GLY A 110 13.21 1.98 -10.98
N ARG A 111 13.33 1.47 -12.22
CA ARG A 111 12.83 2.10 -13.46
C ARG A 111 11.50 1.53 -13.91
N THR A 112 11.10 0.41 -13.31
CA THR A 112 9.82 -0.27 -13.58
C THR A 112 9.14 -0.59 -12.25
N TRP A 113 7.82 -0.79 -12.29
CA TRP A 113 7.09 -1.22 -11.10
C TRP A 113 7.57 -2.56 -10.55
N ASN A 114 7.99 -3.48 -11.42
CA ASN A 114 8.55 -4.76 -10.98
C ASN A 114 9.84 -4.56 -10.17
N GLU A 115 10.73 -3.66 -10.60
CA GLU A 115 11.95 -3.34 -9.86
C GLU A 115 11.61 -2.69 -8.51
N VAL A 116 10.71 -1.70 -8.49
CA VAL A 116 10.29 -0.99 -7.27
C VAL A 116 9.64 -1.96 -6.27
N LEU A 117 8.68 -2.78 -6.72
CA LEU A 117 7.93 -3.69 -5.85
C LEU A 117 8.74 -4.94 -5.45
N SER A 118 9.84 -5.26 -6.14
CA SER A 118 10.75 -6.34 -5.73
C SER A 118 11.50 -6.01 -4.44
N ARG A 119 11.85 -4.73 -4.23
CA ARG A 119 12.67 -4.26 -3.12
C ARG A 119 12.14 -2.92 -2.56
N PRO A 120 10.91 -2.86 -2.06
CA PRO A 120 10.24 -1.59 -1.77
C PRO A 120 10.91 -0.76 -0.67
N GLU A 121 11.76 -1.36 0.17
CA GLU A 121 12.38 -0.68 1.33
C GLU A 121 13.85 -0.36 1.13
N SER A 122 14.49 -0.87 0.05
CA SER A 122 15.95 -0.89 -0.03
C SER A 122 16.58 0.41 -0.52
N ASP A 123 15.88 1.26 -1.27
CA ASP A 123 16.50 2.37 -1.99
C ASP A 123 15.61 3.62 -2.11
N ARG A 124 14.53 3.70 -1.35
CA ARG A 124 13.61 4.83 -1.39
C ARG A 124 14.16 6.05 -0.66
N ARG A 125 14.00 7.21 -1.29
CA ARG A 125 14.23 8.52 -0.68
C ARG A 125 12.91 9.25 -0.58
N VAL A 126 12.52 9.64 0.62
CA VAL A 126 11.23 10.29 0.90
C VAL A 126 11.43 11.78 1.05
N PHE A 127 10.64 12.57 0.31
CA PHE A 127 10.65 14.02 0.38
C PHE A 127 9.31 14.55 0.87
N ARG A 128 9.35 15.46 1.82
CA ARG A 128 8.19 16.20 2.32
C ARG A 128 8.47 17.70 2.31
N HIS A 129 7.62 18.46 1.63
CA HIS A 129 7.81 19.88 1.39
C HIS A 129 9.21 20.21 0.82
N GLY A 130 9.70 19.36 -0.07
CA GLY A 130 11.01 19.51 -0.70
C GLY A 130 12.22 19.12 0.16
N GLN A 131 12.01 18.71 1.40
CA GLN A 131 13.08 18.24 2.29
C GLN A 131 13.12 16.72 2.37
N GLU A 132 14.31 16.14 2.25
CA GLU A 132 14.49 14.70 2.42
C GLU A 132 14.31 14.30 3.89
N ILE A 133 13.49 13.28 4.12
CA ILE A 133 13.23 12.74 5.45
C ILE A 133 14.12 11.53 5.68
N HIS A 134 14.92 11.58 6.74
CA HIS A 134 15.78 10.48 7.19
C HIS A 134 15.23 9.81 8.47
N ALA A 135 13.92 9.59 8.52
CA ALA A 135 13.30 8.93 9.66
C ALA A 135 13.77 7.47 9.73
N LYS A 136 14.27 7.06 10.90
CA LYS A 136 14.50 5.65 11.21
C LYS A 136 13.22 5.08 11.83
N PRO A 137 12.83 3.85 11.49
CA PRO A 137 11.79 3.17 12.22
C PRO A 137 12.10 3.15 13.73
N PRO A 138 11.10 3.20 14.60
CA PRO A 138 11.32 3.06 16.03
C PRO A 138 11.98 1.70 16.32
N SER A 139 12.83 1.67 17.34
CA SER A 139 13.47 0.43 17.80
C SER A 139 12.39 -0.54 18.30
N TYR A 140 12.57 -1.84 18.05
CA TYR A 140 11.68 -2.88 18.60
C TYR A 140 11.64 -2.88 20.12
N GLU A 141 12.65 -2.33 20.79
CA GLU A 141 12.69 -2.20 22.25
C GLU A 141 11.76 -1.10 22.78
N THR A 142 11.25 -0.24 21.92
CA THR A 142 10.38 0.89 22.27
C THR A 142 8.92 0.70 21.85
N LEU A 143 8.57 -0.49 21.36
CA LEU A 143 7.22 -0.84 20.90
C LEU A 143 6.45 -1.65 21.94
#